data_6cfb44b8732751a7ec1617a6fe5c673d
#
_entry.id   6cfb44b8732751a7ec1617a6fe5c673d
#
_cell.length_a   1.000
_cell.length_b   1.000
_cell.length_c   1.000
_cell.angle_alpha   90.00
_cell.angle_beta   90.00
_cell.angle_gamma   90.00
#
_symmetry.space_group_name_H-M   'P 1'
#
loop_
_entity.id
_entity.type
_entity.pdbx_description
1 polymer ?
#
loop_
_entity_poly.entity_id
_entity_poly.type
_entity_poly.pdbx_seq_one_letter_code
_entity_poly.pdbx_strand_id
1 'polypeptide(L)'
;MTDFGTANDAVAICKAVMISIAPDARIMDITHGVTPFRIEEGARNLESVSPYYPAGTVFVAVVDPGVGTSRKAIVVKTKKGQYFVLPDNGLITPVIDRDGLDSAREITNQSWMIQAAISSTFHGRDIFSPAGAHLAAGWDFNLVGPVVPQLVRLTLKTSTTTDKGIEGNIIALDDPFGSLVTDIPGDEFKKLGYSLGDKFRIEINKKSVVLPYVKTFMDVPVGDVLLFIDSRDRVSIAVNQANYSKKFGVEPPGTIFISRKGAPIKDK
;
A
#
# COMPACT_ATOMS: atom_id res chain seq x y z
N MET A 1 -10.98 -1.23 1.23
CA MET A 1 -9.73 -1.17 2.02
C MET A 1 -9.82 -0.01 2.99
N THR A 2 -9.44 -0.21 4.26
CA THR A 2 -9.44 0.86 5.28
C THR A 2 -8.40 0.60 6.37
N ASP A 3 -8.21 1.57 7.26
CA ASP A 3 -7.48 1.46 8.52
C ASP A 3 -8.43 1.32 9.74
N PHE A 4 -9.69 0.89 9.51
CA PHE A 4 -10.70 0.78 10.57
C PHE A 4 -10.52 -0.43 11.48
N GLY A 5 -9.70 -1.39 11.09
CA GLY A 5 -9.60 -2.69 11.75
C GLY A 5 -10.84 -3.57 11.49
N THR A 6 -10.89 -4.68 12.22
CA THR A 6 -12.00 -5.65 12.13
C THR A 6 -12.66 -5.91 13.48
N ALA A 7 -12.24 -5.18 14.53
CA ALA A 7 -12.73 -5.38 15.89
C ALA A 7 -14.03 -4.63 16.20
N ASN A 8 -14.46 -3.72 15.30
CA ASN A 8 -15.68 -2.92 15.44
C ASN A 8 -16.62 -3.10 14.23
N ASP A 9 -17.75 -2.41 14.25
CA ASP A 9 -18.84 -2.51 13.28
C ASP A 9 -18.63 -1.63 12.02
N ALA A 10 -17.63 -0.76 11.98
CA ALA A 10 -17.48 0.25 10.93
C ALA A 10 -17.44 -0.34 9.51
N VAL A 11 -16.69 -1.42 9.33
CA VAL A 11 -16.59 -2.13 8.03
C VAL A 11 -17.93 -2.73 7.63
N ALA A 12 -18.62 -3.35 8.57
CA ALA A 12 -19.93 -3.97 8.33
C ALA A 12 -20.98 -2.92 7.93
N ILE A 13 -20.98 -1.77 8.61
CA ILE A 13 -21.87 -0.63 8.28
C ILE A 13 -21.58 -0.12 6.85
N CYS A 14 -20.30 0.09 6.50
CA CYS A 14 -19.95 0.51 5.14
C CYS A 14 -20.45 -0.48 4.07
N LYS A 15 -20.29 -1.79 4.31
CA LYS A 15 -20.80 -2.83 3.40
C LYS A 15 -22.32 -2.86 3.34
N ALA A 16 -23.01 -2.68 4.46
CA ALA A 16 -24.48 -2.62 4.48
C ALA A 16 -24.99 -1.46 3.62
N VAL A 17 -24.36 -0.28 3.71
CA VAL A 17 -24.68 0.85 2.82
C VAL A 17 -24.43 0.49 1.35
N MET A 18 -23.31 -0.15 1.03
CA MET A 18 -23.02 -0.56 -0.36
C MET A 18 -24.08 -1.55 -0.89
N ILE A 19 -24.44 -2.56 -0.10
CA ILE A 19 -25.41 -3.59 -0.50
C ILE A 19 -26.80 -2.99 -0.66
N SER A 20 -27.18 -2.01 0.16
CA SER A 20 -28.50 -1.36 0.02
C SER A 20 -28.64 -0.54 -1.27
N ILE A 21 -27.53 -0.06 -1.85
CA ILE A 21 -27.50 0.73 -3.10
C ILE A 21 -27.26 -0.17 -4.31
N ALA A 22 -26.37 -1.15 -4.20
CA ALA A 22 -25.95 -2.05 -5.26
C ALA A 22 -26.01 -3.52 -4.77
N PRO A 23 -27.20 -4.12 -4.65
CA PRO A 23 -27.37 -5.46 -4.05
C PRO A 23 -26.68 -6.56 -4.85
N ASP A 24 -26.47 -6.38 -6.15
CA ASP A 24 -25.81 -7.34 -7.02
C ASP A 24 -24.28 -7.16 -7.08
N ALA A 25 -23.74 -6.14 -6.43
CA ALA A 25 -22.30 -5.89 -6.42
C ALA A 25 -21.56 -6.94 -5.60
N ARG A 26 -20.47 -7.47 -6.15
CA ARG A 26 -19.54 -8.35 -5.41
C ARG A 26 -18.58 -7.50 -4.60
N ILE A 27 -18.73 -7.50 -3.28
CA ILE A 27 -17.85 -6.77 -2.37
C ILE A 27 -16.73 -7.70 -1.92
N MET A 28 -15.48 -7.31 -2.19
CA MET A 28 -14.29 -8.05 -1.79
C MET A 28 -13.41 -7.17 -0.91
N ASP A 29 -12.93 -7.71 0.20
CA ASP A 29 -11.99 -7.01 1.07
C ASP A 29 -10.56 -7.12 0.52
N ILE A 30 -9.88 -6.00 0.43
CA ILE A 30 -8.42 -5.99 0.25
C ILE A 30 -7.79 -6.23 1.64
N THR A 31 -7.98 -5.26 2.52
CA THR A 31 -7.62 -5.33 3.94
C THR A 31 -8.33 -4.21 4.70
N HIS A 32 -8.58 -4.43 5.98
CA HIS A 32 -9.00 -3.39 6.93
C HIS A 32 -7.96 -3.18 8.05
N GLY A 33 -6.81 -3.83 7.89
CA GLY A 33 -5.67 -3.77 8.81
C GLY A 33 -4.56 -2.84 8.36
N VAL A 34 -4.83 -1.82 7.52
CA VAL A 34 -3.86 -0.75 7.31
C VAL A 34 -3.57 -0.11 8.67
N THR A 35 -2.31 0.11 8.99
CA THR A 35 -1.93 0.80 10.22
C THR A 35 -2.64 2.15 10.29
N PRO A 36 -3.32 2.50 11.39
CA PRO A 36 -4.08 3.73 11.50
C PRO A 36 -3.29 4.96 11.06
N PHE A 37 -3.91 5.78 10.19
CA PHE A 37 -3.37 7.02 9.65
C PHE A 37 -2.19 6.87 8.68
N ARG A 38 -1.75 5.65 8.34
CA ARG A 38 -0.60 5.40 7.47
C ARG A 38 -1.01 5.39 5.99
N ILE A 39 -1.11 6.60 5.41
CA ILE A 39 -1.51 6.79 4.00
C ILE A 39 -0.56 6.06 3.05
N GLU A 40 0.76 6.09 3.32
CA GLU A 40 1.78 5.43 2.51
C GLU A 40 1.59 3.91 2.43
N GLU A 41 1.19 3.28 3.53
CA GLU A 41 0.92 1.85 3.58
C GLU A 41 -0.32 1.50 2.76
N GLY A 42 -1.41 2.27 2.94
CA GLY A 42 -2.62 2.13 2.13
C GLY A 42 -2.36 2.32 0.63
N ALA A 43 -1.53 3.32 0.27
CA ALA A 43 -1.17 3.59 -1.12
C ALA A 43 -0.40 2.41 -1.75
N ARG A 44 0.53 1.80 -1.03
CA ARG A 44 1.26 0.60 -1.48
C ARG A 44 0.35 -0.61 -1.60
N ASN A 45 -0.60 -0.79 -0.68
CA ASN A 45 -1.58 -1.87 -0.77
C ASN A 45 -2.45 -1.73 -2.03
N LEU A 46 -2.92 -0.52 -2.35
CA LEU A 46 -3.66 -0.26 -3.60
C LEU A 46 -2.79 -0.50 -4.84
N GLU A 47 -1.57 0.00 -4.85
CA GLU A 47 -0.61 -0.22 -5.93
C GLU A 47 -0.40 -1.72 -6.18
N SER A 48 -0.21 -2.48 -5.11
CA SER A 48 0.10 -3.91 -5.17
C SER A 48 -1.08 -4.75 -5.67
N VAL A 49 -2.31 -4.42 -5.28
CA VAL A 49 -3.49 -5.24 -5.55
C VAL A 49 -4.21 -4.87 -6.84
N SER A 50 -4.24 -3.59 -7.21
CA SER A 50 -5.05 -3.11 -8.35
C SER A 50 -4.66 -3.70 -9.72
N PRO A 51 -3.41 -4.12 -10.00
CA PRO A 51 -3.07 -4.78 -11.26
C PRO A 51 -3.85 -6.08 -11.53
N TYR A 52 -4.24 -6.79 -10.49
CA TYR A 52 -4.93 -8.09 -10.59
C TYR A 52 -6.44 -7.97 -10.81
N TYR A 53 -7.00 -6.76 -10.73
CA TYR A 53 -8.41 -6.52 -10.94
C TYR A 53 -8.68 -6.00 -12.36
N PRO A 54 -9.79 -6.39 -12.99
CA PRO A 54 -10.15 -5.96 -14.34
C PRO A 54 -10.55 -4.48 -14.40
N ALA A 55 -10.61 -3.95 -15.62
CA ALA A 55 -11.27 -2.68 -15.90
C ALA A 55 -12.73 -2.71 -15.43
N GLY A 56 -13.27 -1.57 -15.01
CA GLY A 56 -14.62 -1.45 -14.43
C GLY A 56 -14.65 -1.74 -12.92
N THR A 57 -13.57 -2.27 -12.32
CA THR A 57 -13.53 -2.45 -10.87
C THR A 57 -13.56 -1.10 -10.14
N VAL A 58 -14.37 -1.04 -9.07
CA VAL A 58 -14.49 0.11 -8.18
C VAL A 58 -13.79 -0.20 -6.87
N PHE A 59 -12.72 0.52 -6.58
CA PHE A 59 -12.00 0.45 -5.31
C PHE A 59 -12.49 1.52 -4.36
N VAL A 60 -12.99 1.14 -3.19
CA VAL A 60 -13.29 2.07 -2.08
C VAL A 60 -12.19 1.94 -1.06
N ALA A 61 -11.38 3.00 -0.91
CA ALA A 61 -10.20 2.99 -0.06
C ALA A 61 -10.18 4.20 0.88
N VAL A 62 -10.23 3.94 2.17
CA VAL A 62 -10.35 5.00 3.19
C VAL A 62 -9.26 4.82 4.24
N VAL A 63 -8.19 5.60 4.09
CA VAL A 63 -7.18 5.89 5.11
C VAL A 63 -7.15 7.40 5.21
N ASP A 64 -7.83 7.97 6.19
CA ASP A 64 -8.26 9.36 6.15
C ASP A 64 -8.04 10.12 7.47
N PRO A 65 -6.78 10.46 7.79
CA PRO A 65 -6.50 11.31 8.96
C PRO A 65 -7.11 12.72 8.87
N GLY A 66 -7.58 13.12 7.66
CA GLY A 66 -8.21 14.41 7.40
C GLY A 66 -9.74 14.36 7.33
N VAL A 67 -10.39 13.32 7.86
CA VAL A 67 -11.86 13.23 7.88
C VAL A 67 -12.49 14.45 8.56
N GLY A 68 -13.56 15.00 7.95
CA GLY A 68 -14.26 16.18 8.48
C GLY A 68 -13.55 17.53 8.26
N THR A 69 -12.40 17.56 7.58
CA THR A 69 -11.70 18.80 7.19
C THR A 69 -12.07 19.22 5.76
N SER A 70 -11.37 20.22 5.22
CA SER A 70 -11.54 20.69 3.84
C SER A 70 -10.92 19.77 2.77
N ARG A 71 -10.33 18.61 3.15
CA ARG A 71 -9.83 17.65 2.17
C ARG A 71 -10.97 17.15 1.29
N LYS A 72 -10.75 17.07 -0.02
CA LYS A 72 -11.76 16.62 -0.97
C LYS A 72 -12.02 15.12 -0.84
N ALA A 73 -13.28 14.72 -1.02
CA ALA A 73 -13.65 13.34 -1.32
C ALA A 73 -13.72 13.21 -2.85
N ILE A 74 -13.03 12.22 -3.42
CA ILE A 74 -12.89 12.13 -4.88
C ILE A 74 -13.18 10.74 -5.42
N VAL A 75 -13.57 10.73 -6.69
CA VAL A 75 -13.50 9.54 -7.55
C VAL A 75 -12.43 9.77 -8.60
N VAL A 76 -11.48 8.85 -8.71
CA VAL A 76 -10.44 8.85 -9.73
C VAL A 76 -10.71 7.72 -10.72
N LYS A 77 -10.65 8.00 -12.02
CA LYS A 77 -10.63 7.02 -13.10
C LYS A 77 -9.24 6.94 -13.69
N THR A 78 -8.69 5.74 -13.76
CA THR A 78 -7.38 5.50 -14.37
C THR A 78 -7.51 5.18 -15.87
N LYS A 79 -6.44 5.34 -16.64
CA LYS A 79 -6.40 4.92 -18.06
C LYS A 79 -6.60 3.42 -18.25
N LYS A 80 -6.39 2.62 -17.20
CA LYS A 80 -6.74 1.20 -17.16
C LYS A 80 -8.24 0.94 -17.05
N GLY A 81 -9.05 1.98 -16.84
CA GLY A 81 -10.51 1.90 -16.73
C GLY A 81 -11.00 1.44 -15.36
N GLN A 82 -10.18 1.53 -14.32
CA GLN A 82 -10.55 1.27 -12.94
C GLN A 82 -10.95 2.56 -12.23
N TYR A 83 -11.85 2.48 -11.25
CA TYR A 83 -12.31 3.60 -10.45
C TYR A 83 -11.81 3.48 -9.01
N PHE A 84 -11.45 4.61 -8.42
CA PHE A 84 -10.98 4.70 -7.03
C PHE A 84 -11.74 5.78 -6.30
N VAL A 85 -12.48 5.41 -5.28
CA VAL A 85 -13.28 6.29 -4.41
C VAL A 85 -12.53 6.43 -3.10
N LEU A 86 -11.99 7.64 -2.83
CA LEU A 86 -11.03 7.83 -1.73
C LEU A 86 -10.87 9.31 -1.35
N PRO A 87 -10.26 9.61 -0.18
CA PRO A 87 -9.87 10.97 0.15
C PRO A 87 -8.72 11.46 -0.74
N ASP A 88 -8.77 12.74 -1.15
CA ASP A 88 -7.69 13.40 -1.87
C ASP A 88 -6.55 13.78 -0.92
N ASN A 89 -5.76 12.78 -0.51
CA ASN A 89 -4.66 12.92 0.43
C ASN A 89 -3.37 12.21 -0.04
N GLY A 90 -3.32 11.86 -1.32
CA GLY A 90 -2.18 11.18 -1.92
C GLY A 90 -2.27 9.64 -1.96
N LEU A 91 -3.29 9.05 -1.36
CA LEU A 91 -3.51 7.59 -1.31
C LEU A 91 -3.46 6.93 -2.71
N ILE A 92 -3.89 7.63 -3.75
CA ILE A 92 -3.93 7.15 -5.14
C ILE A 92 -2.59 7.27 -5.89
N THR A 93 -1.62 7.99 -5.33
CA THR A 93 -0.40 8.41 -6.04
C THR A 93 0.31 7.27 -6.79
N PRO A 94 0.70 6.14 -6.18
CA PRO A 94 1.44 5.10 -6.90
C PRO A 94 0.62 4.44 -8.02
N VAL A 95 -0.69 4.35 -7.84
CA VAL A 95 -1.59 3.77 -8.86
C VAL A 95 -1.61 4.63 -10.11
N ILE A 96 -1.81 5.95 -9.97
CA ILE A 96 -1.85 6.86 -11.14
C ILE A 96 -0.47 7.08 -11.76
N ASP A 97 0.61 6.89 -11.01
CA ASP A 97 1.98 6.89 -11.57
C ASP A 97 2.21 5.70 -12.48
N ARG A 98 1.69 4.53 -12.13
CA ARG A 98 1.80 3.32 -12.93
C ARG A 98 0.78 3.26 -14.07
N ASP A 99 -0.51 3.48 -13.76
CA ASP A 99 -1.61 3.21 -14.69
C ASP A 99 -2.08 4.45 -15.47
N GLY A 100 -1.59 5.64 -15.08
CA GLY A 100 -1.99 6.93 -15.65
C GLY A 100 -3.36 7.40 -15.15
N LEU A 101 -3.49 8.71 -14.98
CA LEU A 101 -4.75 9.39 -14.67
C LEU A 101 -5.55 9.58 -15.98
N ASP A 102 -6.82 9.14 -16.01
CA ASP A 102 -7.79 9.51 -17.03
C ASP A 102 -8.51 10.81 -16.60
N SER A 103 -9.23 10.75 -15.49
CA SER A 103 -9.91 11.90 -14.90
C SER A 103 -10.16 11.72 -13.41
N ALA A 104 -10.41 12.83 -12.71
CA ALA A 104 -10.79 12.83 -11.30
C ALA A 104 -11.92 13.83 -11.07
N ARG A 105 -12.86 13.47 -10.18
CA ARG A 105 -13.99 14.31 -9.82
C ARG A 105 -14.18 14.38 -8.31
N GLU A 106 -14.55 15.53 -7.81
CA GLU A 106 -14.94 15.70 -6.42
C GLU A 106 -16.35 15.18 -6.19
N ILE A 107 -16.58 14.45 -5.12
CA ILE A 107 -17.91 13.97 -4.74
C ILE A 107 -18.64 15.12 -4.05
N THR A 108 -19.44 15.86 -4.80
CA THR A 108 -20.22 17.00 -4.30
C THR A 108 -21.72 16.80 -4.53
N ASN A 109 -22.10 15.89 -5.42
CA ASN A 109 -23.49 15.58 -5.68
C ASN A 109 -24.08 14.78 -4.51
N GLN A 110 -25.02 15.38 -3.79
CA GLN A 110 -25.62 14.78 -2.60
C GLN A 110 -26.32 13.44 -2.88
N SER A 111 -26.85 13.23 -4.09
CA SER A 111 -27.46 11.95 -4.46
C SER A 111 -26.47 10.78 -4.48
N TRP A 112 -25.17 11.06 -4.51
CA TRP A 112 -24.07 10.07 -4.43
C TRP A 112 -23.65 9.75 -3.00
N MET A 113 -24.23 10.40 -2.01
CA MET A 113 -23.91 10.25 -0.59
C MET A 113 -25.06 9.56 0.14
N ILE A 114 -24.88 9.27 1.42
CA ILE A 114 -25.96 8.77 2.25
C ILE A 114 -27.09 9.82 2.29
N GLN A 115 -28.36 9.37 2.22
CA GLN A 115 -29.52 10.26 2.24
C GLN A 115 -29.90 10.66 3.70
N ALA A 116 -28.89 11.08 4.46
CA ALA A 116 -29.00 11.53 5.84
C ALA A 116 -27.95 12.61 6.12
N ALA A 117 -27.93 13.16 7.33
CA ALA A 117 -26.91 14.11 7.72
C ALA A 117 -25.50 13.47 7.67
N ILE A 118 -24.58 14.14 6.98
CA ILE A 118 -23.19 13.69 6.86
C ILE A 118 -22.48 13.88 8.21
N SER A 119 -21.92 12.80 8.75
CA SER A 119 -21.10 12.84 9.96
C SER A 119 -19.74 13.49 9.66
N SER A 120 -19.22 14.27 10.59
CA SER A 120 -17.87 14.84 10.49
C SER A 120 -16.77 13.82 10.74
N THR A 121 -17.08 12.59 11.17
CA THR A 121 -16.11 11.57 11.58
C THR A 121 -16.24 10.24 10.85
N PHE A 122 -17.26 10.06 9.98
CA PHE A 122 -17.47 8.78 9.33
C PHE A 122 -17.82 8.91 7.83
N HIS A 123 -16.96 9.60 7.08
CA HIS A 123 -17.11 9.74 5.63
C HIS A 123 -16.98 8.40 4.88
N GLY A 124 -16.37 7.38 5.49
CA GLY A 124 -16.38 5.99 4.99
C GLY A 124 -17.81 5.50 4.72
N ARG A 125 -18.71 5.70 5.69
CA ARG A 125 -20.13 5.35 5.60
C ARG A 125 -20.91 6.33 4.72
N ASP A 126 -20.67 7.62 4.90
CA ASP A 126 -21.60 8.65 4.42
C ASP A 126 -21.30 9.13 3.00
N ILE A 127 -20.05 9.02 2.56
CA ILE A 127 -19.59 9.55 1.25
C ILE A 127 -18.96 8.47 0.40
N PHE A 128 -17.92 7.76 0.89
CA PHE A 128 -17.12 6.87 0.05
C PHE A 128 -17.86 5.57 -0.30
N SER A 129 -18.54 4.95 0.66
CA SER A 129 -19.30 3.72 0.42
C SER A 129 -20.47 3.92 -0.53
N PRO A 130 -21.33 4.94 -0.33
CA PRO A 130 -22.43 5.21 -1.28
C PRO A 130 -21.89 5.52 -2.68
N ALA A 131 -20.90 6.40 -2.82
CA ALA A 131 -20.35 6.76 -4.12
C ALA A 131 -19.75 5.55 -4.85
N GLY A 132 -19.04 4.67 -4.14
CA GLY A 132 -18.54 3.43 -4.72
C GLY A 132 -19.65 2.48 -5.17
N ALA A 133 -20.72 2.38 -4.39
CA ALA A 133 -21.88 1.54 -4.73
C ALA A 133 -22.64 2.08 -5.93
N HIS A 134 -22.86 3.39 -6.04
CA HIS A 134 -23.49 4.00 -7.22
C HIS A 134 -22.68 3.75 -8.49
N LEU A 135 -21.35 3.85 -8.45
CA LEU A 135 -20.51 3.47 -9.58
C LEU A 135 -20.66 2.00 -9.94
N ALA A 136 -20.67 1.11 -8.94
CA ALA A 136 -20.85 -0.32 -9.17
C ALA A 136 -22.24 -0.65 -9.74
N ALA A 137 -23.26 0.14 -9.40
CA ALA A 137 -24.60 0.08 -9.98
C ALA A 137 -24.71 0.71 -11.38
N GLY A 138 -23.60 1.22 -11.95
CA GLY A 138 -23.55 1.75 -13.32
C GLY A 138 -23.95 3.23 -13.45
N TRP A 139 -23.95 4.00 -12.37
CA TRP A 139 -24.21 5.44 -12.46
C TRP A 139 -23.10 6.15 -13.25
N ASP A 140 -23.49 7.19 -13.98
CA ASP A 140 -22.54 7.94 -14.81
C ASP A 140 -21.54 8.72 -13.93
N PHE A 141 -20.28 8.34 -14.02
CA PHE A 141 -19.15 9.00 -13.35
C PHE A 141 -19.14 10.52 -13.54
N ASN A 142 -19.64 11.03 -14.68
CA ASN A 142 -19.69 12.47 -14.96
C ASN A 142 -20.62 13.24 -14.04
N LEU A 143 -21.55 12.57 -13.36
CA LEU A 143 -22.52 13.18 -12.45
C LEU A 143 -22.05 13.24 -11.00
N VAL A 144 -20.87 12.71 -10.66
CA VAL A 144 -20.29 12.72 -9.30
C VAL A 144 -20.13 14.15 -8.76
N GLY A 145 -19.67 15.06 -9.62
CA GLY A 145 -19.39 16.46 -9.28
C GLY A 145 -18.34 17.07 -10.20
N PRO A 146 -17.73 18.20 -9.85
CA PRO A 146 -16.80 18.92 -10.70
C PRO A 146 -15.47 18.14 -10.89
N VAL A 147 -14.80 18.41 -12.01
CA VAL A 147 -13.47 17.89 -12.29
C VAL A 147 -12.46 18.44 -11.29
N VAL A 148 -11.59 17.58 -10.80
CA VAL A 148 -10.43 17.95 -9.97
C VAL A 148 -9.19 17.94 -10.87
N PRO A 149 -8.67 19.11 -11.25
CA PRO A 149 -7.57 19.21 -12.22
C PRO A 149 -6.22 18.79 -11.63
N GLN A 150 -6.07 18.88 -10.32
CA GLN A 150 -4.83 18.57 -9.61
C GLN A 150 -5.15 17.79 -8.33
N LEU A 151 -4.54 16.62 -8.20
CA LEU A 151 -4.66 15.76 -7.03
C LEU A 151 -3.51 16.02 -6.05
N VAL A 152 -3.79 15.83 -4.77
CA VAL A 152 -2.73 15.77 -3.76
C VAL A 152 -1.82 14.59 -4.07
N ARG A 153 -0.50 14.82 -4.03
CA ARG A 153 0.51 13.80 -4.33
C ARG A 153 1.27 13.43 -3.06
N LEU A 154 1.45 12.14 -2.88
CA LEU A 154 2.26 11.60 -1.80
C LEU A 154 3.72 11.51 -2.26
N THR A 155 4.63 12.06 -1.46
CA THR A 155 6.07 11.86 -1.69
C THR A 155 6.51 10.62 -0.94
N LEU A 156 6.61 9.49 -1.67
CA LEU A 156 7.16 8.26 -1.11
C LEU A 156 8.69 8.35 -1.09
N LYS A 157 9.28 7.96 0.03
CA LYS A 157 10.73 7.71 0.07
C LYS A 157 11.03 6.53 -0.84
N THR A 158 12.09 6.66 -1.62
CA THR A 158 12.60 5.61 -2.52
C THR A 158 14.04 5.30 -2.16
N SER A 159 14.43 4.06 -2.41
CA SER A 159 15.83 3.65 -2.26
C SER A 159 16.74 4.43 -3.21
N THR A 160 18.00 4.62 -2.79
CA THR A 160 19.01 5.34 -3.58
C THR A 160 20.22 4.44 -3.79
N THR A 161 20.57 4.21 -5.06
CA THR A 161 21.76 3.47 -5.46
C THR A 161 22.95 4.40 -5.58
N THR A 162 24.07 4.03 -4.96
CA THR A 162 25.34 4.74 -5.01
C THR A 162 26.49 3.80 -5.41
N ASP A 163 27.70 4.32 -5.61
CA ASP A 163 28.89 3.49 -5.83
C ASP A 163 29.21 2.57 -4.65
N LYS A 164 28.78 2.92 -3.43
CA LYS A 164 29.00 2.13 -2.21
C LYS A 164 27.97 1.03 -2.02
N GLY A 165 26.77 1.17 -2.55
CA GLY A 165 25.65 0.25 -2.34
C GLY A 165 24.30 0.90 -2.51
N ILE A 166 23.27 0.31 -1.92
CA ILE A 166 21.90 0.83 -1.89
C ILE A 166 21.50 1.20 -0.48
N GLU A 167 21.06 2.43 -0.31
CA GLU A 167 20.32 2.90 0.86
C GLU A 167 18.82 2.78 0.59
N GLY A 168 18.09 2.10 1.46
CA GLY A 168 16.67 1.89 1.33
C GLY A 168 15.92 2.04 2.64
N ASN A 169 14.60 1.85 2.58
CA ASN A 169 13.71 1.93 3.71
C ASN A 169 12.98 0.60 3.92
N ILE A 170 12.73 0.24 5.18
CA ILE A 170 11.77 -0.79 5.57
C ILE A 170 10.39 -0.11 5.54
N ILE A 171 9.53 -0.56 4.66
CA ILE A 171 8.29 0.12 4.31
C ILE A 171 7.03 -0.59 4.81
N ALA A 172 7.12 -1.89 5.07
CA ALA A 172 6.02 -2.71 5.56
C ALA A 172 6.53 -3.98 6.23
N LEU A 173 5.64 -4.66 6.94
CA LEU A 173 5.78 -6.07 7.32
C LEU A 173 4.89 -6.92 6.42
N ASP A 174 5.34 -8.13 6.12
CA ASP A 174 4.53 -9.15 5.46
C ASP A 174 3.85 -10.00 6.55
N ASP A 175 2.75 -9.50 7.08
CA ASP A 175 2.00 -10.15 8.14
C ASP A 175 1.18 -11.35 7.61
N PRO A 176 1.00 -12.42 8.41
CA PRO A 176 1.41 -12.58 9.82
C PRO A 176 2.87 -13.02 10.02
N PHE A 177 3.63 -13.17 8.93
CA PHE A 177 5.00 -13.73 8.96
C PHE A 177 6.04 -12.75 9.53
N GLY A 178 5.76 -11.45 9.52
CA GLY A 178 6.64 -10.39 10.05
C GLY A 178 7.96 -10.24 9.29
N SER A 179 7.99 -10.65 8.03
CA SER A 179 9.12 -10.38 7.14
C SER A 179 9.20 -8.89 6.83
N LEU A 180 10.42 -8.34 6.79
CA LEU A 180 10.63 -6.94 6.44
C LEU A 180 10.53 -6.77 4.92
N VAL A 181 9.65 -5.90 4.46
CA VAL A 181 9.54 -5.49 3.05
C VAL A 181 10.26 -4.16 2.89
N THR A 182 11.13 -4.05 1.89
CA THR A 182 11.86 -2.81 1.62
C THR A 182 11.33 -2.11 0.37
N ASP A 183 11.77 -0.86 0.17
CA ASP A 183 11.53 -0.11 -1.08
C ASP A 183 12.62 -0.38 -2.15
N ILE A 184 13.55 -1.29 -1.90
CA ILE A 184 14.63 -1.62 -2.84
C ILE A 184 14.10 -2.57 -3.91
N PRO A 185 14.08 -2.16 -5.21
CA PRO A 185 13.70 -3.04 -6.30
C PRO A 185 14.69 -4.20 -6.46
N GLY A 186 14.19 -5.38 -6.82
CA GLY A 186 15.02 -6.56 -7.00
C GLY A 186 16.05 -6.42 -8.12
N ASP A 187 15.73 -5.71 -9.20
CA ASP A 187 16.65 -5.43 -10.30
C ASP A 187 17.79 -4.48 -9.88
N GLU A 188 17.53 -3.47 -9.03
CA GLU A 188 18.56 -2.60 -8.48
C GLU A 188 19.48 -3.38 -7.53
N PHE A 189 18.92 -4.25 -6.69
CA PHE A 189 19.72 -5.13 -5.84
C PHE A 189 20.67 -6.04 -6.64
N LYS A 190 20.19 -6.64 -7.74
CA LYS A 190 21.02 -7.51 -8.61
C LYS A 190 22.25 -6.77 -9.18
N LYS A 191 22.14 -5.45 -9.41
CA LYS A 191 23.27 -4.61 -9.87
C LYS A 191 24.39 -4.45 -8.82
N LEU A 192 24.15 -4.84 -7.56
CA LEU A 192 25.19 -4.87 -6.53
C LEU A 192 26.21 -6.01 -6.72
N GLY A 193 25.89 -7.00 -7.58
CA GLY A 193 26.78 -8.08 -7.95
C GLY A 193 26.70 -9.34 -7.07
N TYR A 194 25.73 -9.43 -6.16
CA TYR A 194 25.49 -10.64 -5.37
C TYR A 194 24.81 -11.73 -6.19
N SER A 195 25.18 -12.98 -5.91
CA SER A 195 24.59 -14.19 -6.47
C SER A 195 23.86 -14.99 -5.39
N LEU A 196 22.93 -15.85 -5.81
CA LEU A 196 22.25 -16.77 -4.90
C LEU A 196 23.29 -17.63 -4.14
N GLY A 197 23.13 -17.74 -2.83
CA GLY A 197 24.04 -18.42 -1.93
C GLY A 197 25.13 -17.51 -1.31
N ASP A 198 25.37 -16.31 -1.84
CA ASP A 198 26.30 -15.38 -1.22
C ASP A 198 25.82 -14.97 0.18
N LYS A 199 26.72 -15.03 1.15
CA LYS A 199 26.51 -14.48 2.49
C LYS A 199 27.23 -13.15 2.60
N PHE A 200 26.53 -12.12 3.06
CA PHE A 200 27.08 -10.78 3.20
C PHE A 200 26.44 -10.02 4.35
N ARG A 201 27.05 -8.91 4.69
CA ARG A 201 26.60 -8.02 5.76
C ARG A 201 25.72 -6.94 5.19
N ILE A 202 24.59 -6.68 5.85
CA ILE A 202 23.73 -5.54 5.65
C ILE A 202 23.60 -4.75 6.94
N GLU A 203 23.12 -3.52 6.86
CA GLU A 203 22.77 -2.74 8.05
C GLU A 203 21.26 -2.53 8.07
N ILE A 204 20.61 -2.85 9.19
CA ILE A 204 19.20 -2.58 9.47
C ILE A 204 19.14 -1.66 10.68
N ASN A 205 18.57 -0.47 10.54
CA ASN A 205 18.56 0.56 11.60
C ASN A 205 19.95 0.75 12.24
N LYS A 206 20.99 0.80 11.41
CA LYS A 206 22.42 0.91 11.81
C LYS A 206 22.98 -0.30 12.57
N LYS A 207 22.24 -1.41 12.67
CA LYS A 207 22.74 -2.66 13.24
C LYS A 207 23.15 -3.60 12.13
N SER A 208 24.36 -4.16 12.24
CA SER A 208 24.87 -5.15 11.27
C SER A 208 24.19 -6.50 11.41
N VAL A 209 23.78 -7.06 10.29
CA VAL A 209 23.22 -8.41 10.18
C VAL A 209 23.94 -9.14 9.04
N VAL A 210 24.40 -10.37 9.28
CA VAL A 210 24.95 -11.25 8.23
C VAL A 210 23.89 -12.27 7.84
N LEU A 211 23.60 -12.36 6.54
CA LEU A 211 22.57 -13.25 6.02
C LEU A 211 22.88 -13.67 4.56
N PRO A 212 22.36 -14.80 4.11
CA PRO A 212 22.49 -15.22 2.71
C PRO A 212 21.43 -14.57 1.82
N TYR A 213 21.78 -14.33 0.55
CA TYR A 213 20.82 -14.10 -0.52
C TYR A 213 20.35 -15.43 -1.09
N VAL A 214 19.09 -15.72 -0.98
CA VAL A 214 18.53 -17.01 -1.38
C VAL A 214 17.28 -16.83 -2.26
N LYS A 215 16.85 -17.92 -2.90
CA LYS A 215 15.67 -17.91 -3.75
C LYS A 215 14.39 -18.14 -2.95
N THR A 216 14.46 -19.01 -1.92
CA THR A 216 13.30 -19.42 -1.13
C THR A 216 13.67 -19.62 0.34
N PHE A 217 12.66 -19.64 1.21
CA PHE A 217 12.83 -19.86 2.65
C PHE A 217 13.53 -21.19 2.97
N MET A 218 13.29 -22.24 2.15
CA MET A 218 13.85 -23.58 2.35
C MET A 218 15.37 -23.66 2.09
N ASP A 219 15.99 -22.63 1.54
CA ASP A 219 17.44 -22.59 1.26
C ASP A 219 18.27 -22.33 2.52
N VAL A 220 17.62 -22.08 3.67
CA VAL A 220 18.25 -21.92 4.96
C VAL A 220 17.56 -22.77 6.03
N PRO A 221 18.26 -23.17 7.12
CA PRO A 221 17.64 -23.88 8.25
C PRO A 221 16.49 -23.09 8.87
N VAL A 222 15.58 -23.79 9.53
CA VAL A 222 14.49 -23.21 10.32
C VAL A 222 15.10 -22.32 11.42
N GLY A 223 14.60 -21.11 11.56
CA GLY A 223 15.06 -20.12 12.53
C GLY A 223 16.21 -19.22 12.03
N ASP A 224 16.78 -19.49 10.85
CA ASP A 224 17.83 -18.67 10.25
C ASP A 224 17.25 -17.50 9.44
N VAL A 225 18.04 -16.41 9.40
CA VAL A 225 17.73 -15.20 8.63
C VAL A 225 18.08 -15.37 7.17
N LEU A 226 17.33 -14.71 6.29
CA LEU A 226 17.56 -14.72 4.86
C LEU A 226 17.17 -13.39 4.21
N LEU A 227 17.80 -13.07 3.08
CA LEU A 227 17.37 -12.03 2.15
C LEU A 227 16.90 -12.71 0.86
N PHE A 228 15.79 -12.25 0.33
CA PHE A 228 15.23 -12.75 -0.94
C PHE A 228 14.55 -11.61 -1.70
N ILE A 229 14.28 -11.83 -2.97
CA ILE A 229 13.43 -10.95 -3.77
C ILE A 229 12.02 -11.53 -3.71
N ASP A 230 11.08 -10.75 -3.18
CA ASP A 230 9.71 -11.19 -2.99
C ASP A 230 8.89 -11.18 -4.30
N SER A 231 7.62 -11.61 -4.22
CA SER A 231 6.72 -11.69 -5.38
C SER A 231 6.31 -10.33 -5.96
N ARG A 232 6.67 -9.23 -5.30
CA ARG A 232 6.45 -7.84 -5.75
C ARG A 232 7.73 -7.23 -6.34
N ASP A 233 8.76 -8.07 -6.60
CA ASP A 233 10.10 -7.68 -7.05
C ASP A 233 10.79 -6.68 -6.10
N ARG A 234 10.67 -6.89 -4.79
CA ARG A 234 11.32 -6.09 -3.75
C ARG A 234 12.26 -6.96 -2.91
N VAL A 235 13.34 -6.35 -2.46
CA VAL A 235 14.20 -6.99 -1.44
C VAL A 235 13.43 -7.12 -0.15
N SER A 236 13.39 -8.34 0.39
CA SER A 236 12.74 -8.67 1.65
C SER A 236 13.68 -9.47 2.56
N ILE A 237 13.53 -9.30 3.87
CA ILE A 237 14.30 -9.98 4.89
C ILE A 237 13.35 -10.77 5.77
N ALA A 238 13.66 -12.04 5.99
CA ALA A 238 12.82 -12.92 6.79
C ALA A 238 13.63 -13.82 7.72
N VAL A 239 12.90 -14.57 8.54
CA VAL A 239 13.40 -15.74 9.27
C VAL A 239 12.62 -16.95 8.78
N ASN A 240 13.31 -18.02 8.42
CA ASN A 240 12.63 -19.24 8.00
C ASN A 240 11.75 -19.80 9.13
N GLN A 241 10.44 -19.90 8.91
CA GLN A 241 9.41 -20.34 9.85
C GLN A 241 9.34 -19.54 11.17
N ALA A 242 9.74 -18.25 11.16
CA ALA A 242 9.62 -17.39 12.33
C ALA A 242 9.35 -15.93 11.91
N ASN A 243 8.92 -15.10 12.86
CA ASN A 243 8.63 -13.70 12.64
C ASN A 243 9.86 -12.84 12.91
N TYR A 244 10.40 -12.19 11.86
CA TYR A 244 11.59 -11.36 11.95
C TYR A 244 11.37 -10.15 12.87
N SER A 245 10.29 -9.42 12.64
CA SER A 245 9.94 -8.20 13.38
C SER A 245 9.90 -8.47 14.89
N LYS A 246 9.15 -9.50 15.31
CA LYS A 246 9.06 -9.89 16.74
C LYS A 246 10.41 -10.37 17.31
N LYS A 247 11.18 -11.14 16.53
CA LYS A 247 12.45 -11.72 16.98
C LYS A 247 13.52 -10.65 17.22
N PHE A 248 13.56 -9.62 16.37
CA PHE A 248 14.63 -8.61 16.38
C PHE A 248 14.18 -7.21 16.76
N GLY A 249 12.88 -6.99 17.02
CA GLY A 249 12.33 -5.69 17.40
C GLY A 249 12.46 -4.64 16.29
N VAL A 250 12.23 -5.02 15.03
CA VAL A 250 12.33 -4.12 13.87
C VAL A 250 10.93 -3.89 13.30
N GLU A 251 10.52 -2.63 13.31
CA GLU A 251 9.22 -2.18 12.80
C GLU A 251 9.41 -1.10 11.72
N PRO A 252 8.51 -1.01 10.73
CA PRO A 252 8.49 0.12 9.82
C PRO A 252 7.94 1.40 10.53
N PRO A 253 8.45 2.61 10.15
CA PRO A 253 9.50 2.82 9.18
C PRO A 253 10.90 2.54 9.75
N GLY A 254 11.75 1.94 8.94
CA GLY A 254 13.14 1.68 9.28
C GLY A 254 14.07 1.97 8.10
N THR A 255 15.38 1.84 8.32
CA THR A 255 16.40 2.02 7.28
C THR A 255 17.14 0.72 7.01
N ILE A 256 17.58 0.55 5.76
CA ILE A 256 18.42 -0.56 5.35
C ILE A 256 19.54 -0.05 4.46
N PHE A 257 20.76 -0.59 4.64
CA PHE A 257 21.87 -0.38 3.73
C PHE A 257 22.46 -1.71 3.30
N ILE A 258 22.66 -1.88 1.99
CA ILE A 258 23.29 -3.05 1.39
C ILE A 258 24.49 -2.57 0.59
N SER A 259 25.70 -2.95 1.00
CA SER A 259 26.93 -2.59 0.29
C SER A 259 27.00 -3.25 -1.08
N ARG A 260 27.77 -2.68 -1.99
CA ARG A 260 28.14 -3.35 -3.24
C ARG A 260 29.10 -4.51 -2.92
N LYS A 261 28.98 -5.63 -3.65
CA LYS A 261 29.90 -6.77 -3.51
C LYS A 261 31.36 -6.33 -3.76
N GLY A 262 32.26 -6.65 -2.84
CA GLY A 262 33.68 -6.24 -2.92
C GLY A 262 33.97 -4.82 -2.43
N ALA A 263 32.98 -4.05 -2.03
CA ALA A 263 33.21 -2.75 -1.40
C ALA A 263 33.85 -2.94 0.00
N PRO A 264 34.85 -2.11 0.39
CA PRO A 264 35.47 -2.22 1.71
C PRO A 264 34.45 -1.95 2.80
N ILE A 265 34.27 -2.93 3.68
CA ILE A 265 33.43 -2.78 4.87
C ILE A 265 34.23 -1.92 5.86
N LYS A 266 33.75 -0.73 6.17
CA LYS A 266 34.28 0.05 7.28
C LYS A 266 33.82 -0.63 8.59
N ASP A 267 34.70 -1.40 9.20
CA ASP A 267 34.52 -1.80 10.61
C ASP A 267 34.52 -0.50 11.45
N LYS A 268 33.41 -0.22 12.12
CA LYS A 268 33.34 0.79 13.19
C LYS A 268 33.46 0.11 14.53
#